data_1ce32297aac7c80b7b3585374b0b5322
#
_entry.id   1ce32297aac7c80b7b3585374b0b5322
#
_cell.length_a   1.000
_cell.length_b   1.000
_cell.length_c   1.000
_cell.angle_alpha   90.00
_cell.angle_beta   90.00
_cell.angle_gamma   90.00
#
_symmetry.space_group_name_H-M   'P 1'
#
loop_
_entity.id
_entity.type
_entity.pdbx_description
1 polymer ?
#
loop_
_entity_poly.entity_id
_entity_poly.type
_entity_poly.pdbx_seq_one_letter_code
_entity_poly.pdbx_strand_id
1 'polypeptide(L)'
;MIYRDKEYLKDCLSQMKRYITQERKLEFNEKTQIIPLSQGIDYLGFHFYLTDTGKVIRKLRSSNKGRMKRKLKRFRHAYREGKMDREAIERSLASYRGHLSHGNTWNLRKNLNSHLILSKETEEERKKAYQDLFHKNKPKGESEENL
;
A
#
# COMPACT_ATOMS: atom_id res chain seq x y z
N MET A 1 -5.65 12.90 -20.66
CA MET A 1 -6.89 13.35 -21.33
C MET A 1 -7.95 12.26 -21.15
N ILE A 2 -9.20 12.62 -20.89
CA ILE A 2 -10.34 11.70 -20.77
C ILE A 2 -11.41 12.17 -21.75
N TYR A 3 -11.87 11.31 -22.64
CA TYR A 3 -12.89 11.63 -23.64
C TYR A 3 -13.65 10.38 -24.04
N ARG A 4 -14.89 10.53 -24.56
CA ARG A 4 -15.74 9.39 -24.91
C ARG A 4 -15.39 8.78 -26.27
N ASP A 5 -14.99 9.60 -27.22
CA ASP A 5 -14.64 9.16 -28.56
C ASP A 5 -13.17 8.72 -28.60
N LYS A 6 -12.96 7.45 -28.94
CA LYS A 6 -11.66 6.82 -29.03
C LYS A 6 -10.86 7.30 -30.24
N GLU A 7 -11.53 7.56 -31.37
CA GLU A 7 -10.84 8.03 -32.59
C GLU A 7 -10.32 9.44 -32.38
N TYR A 8 -11.10 10.31 -31.77
CA TYR A 8 -10.64 11.63 -31.35
C TYR A 8 -9.43 11.57 -30.43
N LEU A 9 -9.41 10.64 -29.47
CA LEU A 9 -8.24 10.46 -28.59
C LEU A 9 -7.01 9.98 -29.36
N LYS A 10 -7.16 9.12 -30.36
CA LYS A 10 -6.06 8.67 -31.22
C LYS A 10 -5.48 9.83 -32.04
N ASP A 11 -6.33 10.66 -32.60
CA ASP A 11 -5.91 11.83 -33.35
C ASP A 11 -5.14 12.81 -32.45
N CYS A 12 -5.69 13.15 -31.29
CA CYS A 12 -4.99 13.95 -30.30
C CYS A 12 -3.62 13.38 -29.93
N LEU A 13 -3.54 12.08 -29.69
CA LEU A 13 -2.28 11.43 -29.35
C LEU A 13 -1.27 11.53 -30.50
N SER A 14 -1.72 11.38 -31.75
CA SER A 14 -0.87 11.51 -32.94
C SER A 14 -0.32 12.93 -33.08
N GLN A 15 -1.17 13.94 -32.87
CA GLN A 15 -0.77 15.35 -32.90
C GLN A 15 0.23 15.67 -31.78
N MET A 16 -0.02 15.18 -30.57
CA MET A 16 0.91 15.33 -29.43
C MET A 16 2.26 14.67 -29.71
N LYS A 17 2.27 13.46 -30.26
CA LYS A 17 3.51 12.76 -30.64
C LYS A 17 4.31 13.58 -31.64
N ARG A 18 3.67 14.04 -32.71
CA ARG A 18 4.31 14.87 -33.74
C ARG A 18 4.92 16.14 -33.14
N TYR A 19 4.14 16.89 -32.36
CA TYR A 19 4.61 18.11 -31.71
C TYR A 19 5.81 17.87 -30.80
N ILE A 20 5.73 16.87 -29.90
CA ILE A 20 6.79 16.59 -28.94
C ILE A 20 8.06 16.12 -29.64
N THR A 21 7.96 15.31 -30.70
CA THR A 21 9.12 14.86 -31.46
C THR A 21 9.75 16.02 -32.24
N GLN A 22 8.96 16.83 -32.91
CA GLN A 22 9.48 17.92 -33.76
C GLN A 22 10.01 19.11 -32.92
N GLU A 23 9.24 19.56 -31.95
CA GLU A 23 9.55 20.81 -31.22
C GLU A 23 10.43 20.57 -29.98
N ARG A 24 10.32 19.41 -29.35
CA ARG A 24 11.03 19.10 -28.09
C ARG A 24 12.11 18.03 -28.23
N LYS A 25 12.22 17.40 -29.40
CA LYS A 25 13.15 16.28 -29.67
C LYS A 25 13.06 15.18 -28.62
N LEU A 26 11.84 14.92 -28.13
CA LEU A 26 11.51 13.88 -27.13
C LEU A 26 10.61 12.83 -27.78
N GLU A 27 10.64 11.63 -27.26
CA GLU A 27 9.80 10.53 -27.72
C GLU A 27 8.87 10.04 -26.60
N PHE A 28 7.70 9.57 -26.99
CA PHE A 28 6.83 8.86 -26.07
C PHE A 28 7.37 7.45 -25.81
N ASN A 29 7.31 7.00 -24.59
CA ASN A 29 7.69 5.63 -24.26
C ASN A 29 6.62 4.63 -24.75
N GLU A 30 7.00 3.37 -24.86
CA GLU A 30 6.16 2.27 -25.32
C GLU A 30 4.90 2.03 -24.45
N LYS A 31 4.91 2.54 -23.22
CA LYS A 31 3.77 2.43 -22.29
C LYS A 31 2.66 3.45 -22.55
N THR A 32 2.87 4.37 -23.50
CA THR A 32 1.87 5.37 -23.85
C THR A 32 0.73 4.70 -24.64
N GLN A 33 -0.44 4.64 -24.02
CA GLN A 33 -1.60 3.95 -24.57
C GLN A 33 -2.92 4.64 -24.20
N ILE A 34 -3.94 4.42 -25.01
CA ILE A 34 -5.32 4.79 -24.72
C ILE A 34 -5.99 3.57 -24.09
N ILE A 35 -6.47 3.73 -22.87
CA ILE A 35 -7.10 2.65 -22.11
C ILE A 35 -8.56 2.99 -21.77
N PRO A 36 -9.46 2.01 -21.69
CA PRO A 36 -10.81 2.22 -21.17
C PRO A 36 -10.77 2.68 -19.70
N LEU A 37 -11.60 3.66 -19.36
CA LEU A 37 -11.67 4.17 -17.99
C LEU A 37 -12.12 3.11 -16.98
N SER A 38 -12.87 2.11 -17.44
CA SER A 38 -13.31 0.94 -16.64
C SER A 38 -12.13 0.10 -16.11
N GLN A 39 -10.98 0.10 -16.80
CA GLN A 39 -9.78 -0.59 -16.33
C GLN A 39 -9.08 0.15 -15.17
N GLY A 40 -9.46 1.39 -14.93
CA GLY A 40 -8.80 2.25 -13.97
C GLY A 40 -7.41 2.72 -14.43
N ILE A 41 -6.80 3.55 -13.63
CA ILE A 41 -5.52 4.19 -13.93
C ILE A 41 -4.59 4.08 -12.73
N ASP A 42 -3.37 3.63 -12.96
CA ASP A 42 -2.30 3.66 -11.97
C ASP A 42 -1.59 5.03 -11.99
N TYR A 43 -1.73 5.79 -10.90
CA TYR A 43 -1.12 7.12 -10.79
C TYR A 43 -0.64 7.39 -9.35
N LEU A 44 0.55 7.96 -9.21
CA LEU A 44 1.17 8.34 -7.91
C LEU A 44 1.10 7.24 -6.83
N GLY A 45 1.20 5.98 -7.24
CA GLY A 45 1.20 4.85 -6.31
C GLY A 45 -0.17 4.32 -5.93
N PHE A 46 -1.23 4.89 -6.47
CA PHE A 46 -2.60 4.44 -6.31
C PHE A 46 -3.16 3.90 -7.62
N HIS A 47 -4.14 3.03 -7.50
CA HIS A 47 -5.00 2.61 -8.58
C HIS A 47 -6.34 3.33 -8.43
N PHE A 48 -6.69 4.13 -9.43
CA PHE A 48 -7.93 4.89 -9.49
C PHE A 48 -8.92 4.17 -10.38
N TYR A 49 -10.14 3.97 -9.92
CA TYR A 49 -11.22 3.42 -10.73
C TYR A 49 -12.56 4.01 -10.34
N LEU A 50 -13.50 3.97 -11.28
CA LEU A 50 -14.89 4.37 -11.06
C LEU A 50 -15.70 3.16 -10.62
N THR A 51 -16.58 3.38 -9.64
CA THR A 51 -17.65 2.43 -9.32
C THR A 51 -18.82 2.61 -10.29
N ASP A 52 -19.74 1.67 -10.31
CA ASP A 52 -20.95 1.76 -11.12
C ASP A 52 -21.82 2.98 -10.75
N THR A 53 -21.69 3.47 -9.53
CA THR A 53 -22.35 4.71 -9.04
C THR A 53 -21.60 5.99 -9.42
N GLY A 54 -20.51 5.91 -10.22
CA GLY A 54 -19.70 7.06 -10.62
C GLY A 54 -18.74 7.59 -9.54
N LYS A 55 -18.63 6.91 -8.39
CA LYS A 55 -17.70 7.30 -7.33
C LYS A 55 -16.27 6.90 -7.67
N VAL A 56 -15.33 7.82 -7.52
CA VAL A 56 -13.90 7.54 -7.70
C VAL A 56 -13.33 6.88 -6.46
N ILE A 57 -12.74 5.70 -6.63
CA ILE A 57 -12.02 4.98 -5.60
C ILE A 57 -10.51 5.04 -5.88
N ARG A 58 -9.72 5.30 -4.84
CA ARG A 58 -8.26 5.38 -4.87
C ARG A 58 -7.66 4.30 -3.97
N LYS A 59 -7.36 3.14 -4.51
CA LYS A 59 -6.71 2.03 -3.77
C LYS A 59 -5.19 2.14 -3.86
N LEU A 60 -4.48 1.90 -2.75
CA LEU A 60 -3.03 1.75 -2.80
C LEU A 60 -2.66 0.53 -3.66
N ARG A 61 -1.74 0.69 -4.60
CA ARG A 61 -1.24 -0.41 -5.46
C ARG A 61 -0.65 -1.53 -4.63
N SER A 62 -0.89 -2.77 -5.04
CA SER A 62 -0.40 -3.97 -4.35
C SER A 62 1.12 -3.98 -4.20
N SER A 63 1.86 -3.52 -5.22
CA SER A 63 3.32 -3.37 -5.18
C SER A 63 3.78 -2.42 -4.07
N ASN A 64 3.10 -1.27 -3.90
CA ASN A 64 3.41 -0.30 -2.86
C ASN A 64 3.05 -0.82 -1.46
N LYS A 65 1.92 -1.54 -1.34
CA LYS A 65 1.54 -2.23 -0.10
C LYS A 65 2.58 -3.27 0.32
N GLY A 66 3.07 -4.08 -0.62
CA GLY A 66 4.13 -5.05 -0.39
C GLY A 66 5.46 -4.39 0.01
N ARG A 67 5.84 -3.30 -0.66
CA ARG A 67 7.05 -2.51 -0.33
C ARG A 67 6.96 -1.92 1.08
N MET A 68 5.81 -1.37 1.45
CA MET A 68 5.56 -0.84 2.79
C MET A 68 5.69 -1.94 3.86
N LYS A 69 5.06 -3.11 3.68
CA LYS A 69 5.18 -4.24 4.62
C LYS A 69 6.63 -4.67 4.82
N ARG A 70 7.42 -4.76 3.75
CA ARG A 70 8.86 -5.10 3.84
C ARG A 70 9.65 -4.04 4.60
N LYS A 71 9.32 -2.76 4.42
CA LYS A 71 9.98 -1.67 5.15
C LYS A 71 9.63 -1.69 6.64
N LEU A 72 8.39 -2.00 7.01
CA LEU A 72 8.00 -2.17 8.41
C LEU A 72 8.75 -3.33 9.09
N LYS A 73 8.95 -4.45 8.38
CA LYS A 73 9.80 -5.55 8.86
C LYS A 73 11.23 -5.08 9.13
N ARG A 74 11.82 -4.32 8.20
CA ARG A 74 13.19 -3.78 8.37
C ARG A 74 13.28 -2.80 9.54
N PHE A 75 12.28 -1.96 9.77
CA PHE A 75 12.24 -1.06 10.92
C PHE A 75 12.26 -1.83 12.24
N ARG A 76 11.43 -2.87 12.37
CA ARG A 76 11.44 -3.72 13.57
C ARG A 76 12.80 -4.37 13.82
N HIS A 77 13.44 -4.86 12.78
CA HIS A 77 14.77 -5.45 12.89
C HIS A 77 15.83 -4.43 13.31
N ALA A 78 15.89 -3.29 12.61
CA ALA A 78 16.83 -2.21 12.93
C ALA A 78 16.64 -1.64 14.35
N TYR A 79 15.40 -1.57 14.84
CA TYR A 79 15.09 -1.16 16.20
C TYR A 79 15.61 -2.17 17.24
N ARG A 80 15.41 -3.46 17.01
CA ARG A 80 15.93 -4.53 17.89
C ARG A 80 17.45 -4.52 17.98
N GLU A 81 18.11 -4.30 16.85
CA GLU A 81 19.58 -4.22 16.78
C GLU A 81 20.16 -2.90 17.28
N GLY A 82 19.32 -1.96 17.73
CA GLY A 82 19.77 -0.63 18.17
C GLY A 82 20.27 0.26 17.04
N LYS A 83 20.10 -0.13 15.76
CA LYS A 83 20.55 0.64 14.58
C LYS A 83 19.63 1.82 14.23
N MET A 84 18.43 1.83 14.78
CA MET A 84 17.44 2.88 14.54
C MET A 84 16.65 3.14 15.81
N ASP A 85 16.48 4.40 16.16
CA ASP A 85 15.68 4.80 17.29
C ASP A 85 14.18 4.88 16.96
N ARG A 86 13.35 5.00 17.99
CA ARG A 86 11.91 5.09 17.86
C ARG A 86 11.48 6.34 17.09
N GLU A 87 12.16 7.46 17.30
CA GLU A 87 11.80 8.72 16.67
C GLU A 87 12.04 8.70 15.16
N ALA A 88 13.16 8.12 14.70
CA ALA A 88 13.44 7.96 13.28
C ALA A 88 12.39 7.08 12.58
N ILE A 89 11.94 6.03 13.26
CA ILE A 89 10.85 5.17 12.77
C ILE A 89 9.55 5.96 12.70
N GLU A 90 9.19 6.70 13.74
CA GLU A 90 7.95 7.50 13.76
C GLU A 90 7.95 8.59 12.69
N ARG A 91 9.07 9.29 12.44
CA ARG A 91 9.20 10.23 11.33
C ARG A 91 8.94 9.55 9.98
N SER A 92 9.52 8.37 9.76
CA SER A 92 9.27 7.59 8.54
C SER A 92 7.82 7.15 8.40
N LEU A 93 7.16 6.76 9.49
CA LEU A 93 5.76 6.38 9.51
C LEU A 93 4.82 7.56 9.26
N ALA A 94 5.16 8.74 9.78
CA ALA A 94 4.40 9.97 9.52
C ALA A 94 4.33 10.27 8.01
N SER A 95 5.45 10.12 7.29
CA SER A 95 5.49 10.23 5.83
C SER A 95 4.57 9.22 5.14
N TYR A 96 4.58 7.95 5.58
CA TYR A 96 3.67 6.95 5.04
C TYR A 96 2.19 7.26 5.31
N ARG A 97 1.87 7.71 6.54
CA ARG A 97 0.50 8.12 6.91
C ARG A 97 0.03 9.28 6.03
N GLY A 98 0.90 10.28 5.80
CA GLY A 98 0.63 11.39 4.89
C GLY A 98 0.33 10.91 3.47
N HIS A 99 1.19 10.06 2.89
CA HIS A 99 0.93 9.50 1.57
C HIS A 99 -0.39 8.70 1.52
N LEU A 100 -0.64 7.83 2.50
CA LEU A 100 -1.83 7.01 2.56
C LEU A 100 -3.12 7.84 2.73
N SER A 101 -3.07 9.04 3.31
CA SER A 101 -4.25 9.89 3.51
C SER A 101 -4.88 10.36 2.20
N HIS A 102 -4.11 10.36 1.10
CA HIS A 102 -4.60 10.73 -0.23
C HIS A 102 -5.48 9.65 -0.90
N GLY A 103 -5.60 8.45 -0.31
CA GLY A 103 -6.39 7.34 -0.85
C GLY A 103 -7.48 6.82 0.08
N ASN A 104 -8.30 5.89 -0.44
CA ASN A 104 -9.28 5.14 0.34
C ASN A 104 -8.59 4.04 1.17
N THR A 105 -7.77 4.45 2.14
CA THR A 105 -6.86 3.58 2.89
C THR A 105 -7.10 3.57 4.39
N TRP A 106 -8.30 3.90 4.84
CA TRP A 106 -8.63 3.99 6.26
C TRP A 106 -8.22 2.74 7.06
N ASN A 107 -8.67 1.56 6.62
CA ASN A 107 -8.32 0.30 7.27
C ASN A 107 -6.82 0.02 7.26
N LEU A 108 -6.12 0.37 6.16
CA LEU A 108 -4.68 0.20 6.05
C LEU A 108 -3.94 1.13 7.03
N ARG A 109 -4.38 2.37 7.19
CA ARG A 109 -3.81 3.32 8.16
C ARG A 109 -4.05 2.88 9.59
N LYS A 110 -5.27 2.41 9.92
CA LYS A 110 -5.60 1.86 11.23
C LYS A 110 -4.69 0.68 11.58
N ASN A 111 -4.47 -0.23 10.64
CA ASN A 111 -3.66 -1.41 10.85
C ASN A 111 -2.14 -1.14 10.79
N LEU A 112 -1.69 0.02 10.28
CA LEU A 112 -0.28 0.36 10.19
C LEU A 112 0.38 0.38 11.59
N ASN A 113 -0.31 0.91 12.58
CA ASN A 113 0.17 1.01 13.96
C ASN A 113 0.17 -0.36 14.66
N SER A 114 -0.86 -1.18 14.44
CA SER A 114 -0.95 -2.50 15.04
C SER A 114 0.09 -3.49 14.48
N HIS A 115 0.53 -3.28 13.24
CA HIS A 115 1.58 -4.09 12.64
C HIS A 115 3.00 -3.68 13.01
N LEU A 116 3.19 -2.48 13.58
CA LEU A 116 4.48 -2.00 14.04
C LEU A 116 4.54 -1.98 15.56
N ILE A 117 4.61 -3.15 16.17
CA ILE A 117 4.94 -3.26 17.59
C ILE A 117 6.47 -3.21 17.67
N LEU A 118 6.99 -2.09 18.20
CA LEU A 118 8.39 -1.90 18.49
C LEU A 118 8.67 -2.48 19.89
N SER A 119 9.03 -3.75 19.96
CA SER A 119 9.55 -4.37 21.17
C SER A 119 10.99 -4.82 20.93
N LYS A 120 11.80 -4.81 21.97
CA LYS A 120 13.14 -5.42 21.96
C LYS A 120 13.06 -6.95 22.04
N GLU A 121 11.91 -7.48 22.38
CA GLU A 121 11.67 -8.92 22.44
C GLU A 121 11.71 -9.55 21.05
N THR A 122 12.24 -10.75 20.97
CA THR A 122 12.26 -11.55 19.74
C THR A 122 10.84 -12.02 19.37
N GLU A 123 10.64 -12.43 18.11
CA GLU A 123 9.34 -13.01 17.71
C GLU A 123 9.01 -14.30 18.48
N GLU A 124 10.04 -15.03 18.88
CA GLU A 124 9.91 -16.27 19.66
C GLU A 124 9.48 -15.98 21.11
N GLU A 125 10.10 -14.99 21.75
CA GLU A 125 9.70 -14.55 23.09
C GLU A 125 8.26 -14.03 23.11
N ARG A 126 7.83 -13.32 22.07
CA ARG A 126 6.44 -12.86 21.94
C ARG A 126 5.46 -14.00 21.70
N LYS A 127 5.83 -14.99 20.88
CA LYS A 127 4.99 -16.18 20.68
C LYS A 127 4.87 -16.97 21.99
N LYS A 128 5.97 -17.11 22.73
CA LYS A 128 5.98 -17.76 24.05
C LYS A 128 5.11 -17.02 25.04
N ALA A 129 5.27 -15.70 25.18
CA ALA A 129 4.47 -14.87 26.05
C ALA A 129 2.96 -14.93 25.69
N TYR A 130 2.63 -14.98 24.40
CA TYR A 130 1.25 -15.15 23.94
C TYR A 130 0.69 -16.53 24.27
N GLN A 131 1.47 -17.60 24.11
CA GLN A 131 1.08 -18.95 24.50
C GLN A 131 0.89 -19.08 26.02
N ASP A 132 1.80 -18.50 26.81
CA ASP A 132 1.72 -18.50 28.28
C ASP A 132 0.46 -17.76 28.77
N LEU A 133 0.04 -16.68 28.12
CA LEU A 133 -1.21 -15.97 28.40
C LEU A 133 -2.45 -16.82 28.07
N PHE A 134 -2.40 -17.59 26.99
CA PHE A 134 -3.50 -18.47 26.59
C PHE A 134 -3.64 -19.67 27.54
N HIS A 135 -2.50 -20.23 27.99
CA HIS A 135 -2.53 -21.35 28.96
C HIS A 135 -2.98 -20.92 30.35
N LYS A 136 -2.71 -19.67 30.77
CA LYS A 136 -3.18 -19.14 32.05
C LYS A 136 -4.69 -18.84 32.07
N ASN A 137 -5.30 -18.62 30.93
CA ASN A 137 -6.72 -18.29 30.80
C ASN A 137 -7.58 -19.48 30.33
N LYS A 138 -7.05 -20.71 30.29
CA LYS A 138 -7.87 -21.89 30.04
C LYS A 138 -8.73 -22.14 31.29
N PRO A 139 -10.07 -22.10 31.19
CA PRO A 139 -10.91 -22.41 32.34
C PRO A 139 -10.60 -23.82 32.83
N LYS A 140 -10.31 -23.97 34.13
CA LYS A 140 -10.17 -25.28 34.79
C LYS A 140 -11.54 -25.95 34.71
N GLY A 141 -11.72 -26.91 33.83
CA GLY A 141 -12.90 -27.75 33.81
C GLY A 141 -13.48 -28.00 32.42
N GLU A 142 -12.72 -28.60 31.53
CA GLU A 142 -13.27 -29.48 30.50
C GLU A 142 -12.32 -30.67 30.42
N SER A 143 -12.64 -31.68 31.21
CA SER A 143 -12.16 -33.03 31.07
C SER A 143 -12.63 -33.57 29.72
N GLU A 144 -11.67 -34.13 28.97
CA GLU A 144 -11.96 -34.97 27.81
C GLU A 144 -12.84 -36.13 28.24
N GLU A 145 -14.13 -36.09 27.96
CA GLU A 145 -15.00 -37.24 27.88
C GLU A 145 -15.67 -37.25 26.50
N ASN A 146 -15.24 -38.22 25.74
CA ASN A 146 -15.99 -39.01 24.73
C ASN A 146 -16.61 -38.31 23.50
N LEU A 147 -16.08 -38.54 22.33
CA LEU A 147 -16.44 -39.59 21.34
C LEU A 147 -15.67 -39.39 20.05
#